data_c13552665fd2097289a1c610e7a4a7f8
#
_entry.id   c13552665fd2097289a1c610e7a4a7f8
#
_cell.length_a   1.000
_cell.length_b   1.000
_cell.length_c   1.000
_cell.angle_alpha   90.00
_cell.angle_beta   90.00
_cell.angle_gamma   90.00
#
_symmetry.space_group_name_H-M   'P 1'
#
loop_
_entity.id
_entity.type
_entity.pdbx_description
1 polymer ?
#
loop_
_entity_poly.entity_id
_entity_poly.type
_entity_poly.pdbx_seq_one_letter_code
_entity_poly.pdbx_strand_id
1 'polypeptide(L)'
;MGTTQPIRKDDELYSFRMYYADEKPNIRNYTLIVLGLNTALRIGDLLSLKWSSVYNFQLQSFYDHILIHEQKTGKRNNVLLNATAKDALQAYFNERTPEEGEYIFTKTTCHEKPLNRSQAYRIVKTAAVHTTQEDCISCHSLRKTFGYHAWKQGTPPALLMDIYNHSSYRITQHYLGISQDERDEIYLKLDL
;
A
#
# COMPACT_ATOMS: atom_id res chain seq x y z
N MET A 1 2.84 22.48 -6.19
CA MET A 1 2.50 21.05 -6.26
C MET A 1 1.92 20.64 -4.92
N GLY A 2 0.65 20.24 -4.87
CA GLY A 2 0.03 19.79 -3.63
C GLY A 2 0.71 18.53 -3.11
N THR A 3 0.90 18.46 -1.80
CA THR A 3 1.39 17.24 -1.13
C THR A 3 0.35 16.14 -1.29
N THR A 4 0.78 14.93 -1.68
CA THR A 4 -0.12 13.77 -1.77
C THR A 4 -0.87 13.55 -0.45
N GLN A 5 -2.16 13.22 -0.53
CA GLN A 5 -3.04 13.00 0.63
C GLN A 5 -3.35 11.51 0.83
N PRO A 6 -3.65 11.08 2.07
CA PRO A 6 -4.27 9.78 2.31
C PRO A 6 -5.74 9.79 1.85
N ILE A 7 -6.30 8.64 1.54
CA ILE A 7 -7.75 8.46 1.39
C ILE A 7 -8.32 8.30 2.80
N ARG A 8 -9.13 9.28 3.24
CA ARG A 8 -9.58 9.40 4.62
C ARG A 8 -10.95 8.82 4.88
N LYS A 9 -11.86 8.91 3.90
CA LYS A 9 -13.23 8.42 4.01
C LYS A 9 -13.28 6.93 3.72
N ASP A 10 -14.01 6.21 4.56
CA ASP A 10 -14.08 4.75 4.51
C ASP A 10 -14.81 4.24 3.25
N ASP A 11 -15.83 4.96 2.78
CA ASP A 11 -16.57 4.69 1.55
C ASP A 11 -15.71 4.89 0.29
N GLU A 12 -14.96 6.02 0.22
CA GLU A 12 -14.00 6.27 -0.85
C GLU A 12 -12.88 5.23 -0.86
N LEU A 13 -12.37 4.85 0.31
CA LEU A 13 -11.34 3.82 0.44
C LEU A 13 -11.84 2.45 -0.03
N TYR A 14 -13.07 2.08 0.33
CA TYR A 14 -13.69 0.85 -0.13
C TYR A 14 -13.80 0.85 -1.66
N SER A 15 -14.42 1.88 -2.24
CA SER A 15 -14.59 2.00 -3.69
C SER A 15 -13.25 2.02 -4.44
N PHE A 16 -12.25 2.73 -3.92
CA PHE A 16 -10.91 2.78 -4.48
C PHE A 16 -10.24 1.40 -4.49
N ARG A 17 -10.34 0.65 -3.38
CA ARG A 17 -9.79 -0.70 -3.28
C ARG A 17 -10.45 -1.66 -4.26
N MET A 18 -11.77 -1.55 -4.43
CA MET A 18 -12.57 -2.45 -5.25
C MET A 18 -12.61 -2.08 -6.74
N TYR A 19 -12.14 -0.90 -7.12
CA TYR A 19 -12.23 -0.40 -8.49
C TYR A 19 -11.77 -1.41 -9.56
N TYR A 20 -10.65 -2.08 -9.32
CA TYR A 20 -10.13 -3.09 -10.24
C TYR A 20 -10.66 -4.51 -9.98
N ALA A 21 -11.52 -4.71 -9.01
CA ALA A 21 -12.30 -5.93 -8.85
C ALA A 21 -13.66 -5.81 -9.59
N ASP A 22 -14.34 -4.67 -9.43
CA ASP A 22 -15.74 -4.51 -9.81
C ASP A 22 -15.92 -3.67 -11.08
N GLU A 23 -15.37 -2.44 -11.12
CA GLU A 23 -15.62 -1.45 -12.17
C GLU A 23 -14.79 -1.69 -13.44
N LYS A 24 -13.51 -2.03 -13.26
CA LYS A 24 -12.56 -2.27 -14.35
C LYS A 24 -11.70 -3.49 -14.03
N PRO A 25 -12.25 -4.69 -14.13
CA PRO A 25 -11.59 -5.91 -13.68
C PRO A 25 -10.17 -6.07 -14.21
N ASN A 26 -9.21 -6.16 -13.28
CA ASN A 26 -7.81 -6.43 -13.56
C ASN A 26 -7.13 -6.88 -12.26
N ILE A 27 -6.94 -8.18 -12.09
CA ILE A 27 -6.43 -8.76 -10.84
C ILE A 27 -5.04 -8.26 -10.44
N ARG A 28 -4.13 -8.04 -11.40
CA ARG A 28 -2.80 -7.44 -11.12
C ARG A 28 -2.93 -6.05 -10.49
N ASN A 29 -3.77 -5.20 -11.07
CA ASN A 29 -3.95 -3.83 -10.60
C ASN A 29 -4.68 -3.81 -9.25
N TYR A 30 -5.65 -4.69 -9.06
CA TYR A 30 -6.31 -4.93 -7.77
C TYR A 30 -5.29 -5.32 -6.69
N THR A 31 -4.46 -6.33 -6.97
CA THR A 31 -3.42 -6.80 -6.04
C THR A 31 -2.40 -5.70 -5.74
N LEU A 32 -2.02 -4.87 -6.73
CA LEU A 32 -1.13 -3.73 -6.50
C LEU A 32 -1.72 -2.73 -5.49
N ILE A 33 -2.99 -2.39 -5.64
CA ILE A 33 -3.69 -1.48 -4.72
C ILE A 33 -3.82 -2.11 -3.34
N VAL A 34 -4.27 -3.36 -3.25
CA VAL A 34 -4.43 -4.07 -1.98
C VAL A 34 -3.11 -4.15 -1.22
N LEU A 35 -2.03 -4.60 -1.86
CA LEU A 35 -0.71 -4.66 -1.22
C LEU A 35 -0.22 -3.28 -0.82
N GLY A 36 -0.39 -2.27 -1.67
CA GLY A 36 0.01 -0.90 -1.35
C GLY A 36 -0.71 -0.33 -0.13
N LEU A 37 -1.99 -0.65 0.06
CA LEU A 37 -2.80 -0.24 1.20
C LEU A 37 -2.52 -1.04 2.49
N ASN A 38 -2.04 -2.30 2.38
CA ASN A 38 -1.93 -3.20 3.53
C ASN A 38 -0.49 -3.45 4.01
N THR A 39 0.53 -3.02 3.28
CA THR A 39 1.93 -3.30 3.63
C THR A 39 2.73 -2.07 4.02
N ALA A 40 2.20 -0.89 3.81
CA ALA A 40 2.93 0.38 3.96
C ALA A 40 4.26 0.46 3.17
N LEU A 41 4.48 -0.40 2.17
CA LEU A 41 5.68 -0.38 1.33
C LEU A 41 5.74 0.86 0.45
N ARG A 42 6.96 1.34 0.16
CA ARG A 42 7.13 2.33 -0.91
C ARG A 42 6.88 1.69 -2.26
N ILE A 43 6.32 2.44 -3.19
CA ILE A 43 5.97 1.89 -4.51
C ILE A 43 7.17 1.23 -5.21
N GLY A 44 8.39 1.76 -5.06
CA GLY A 44 9.59 1.14 -5.62
C GLY A 44 9.87 -0.24 -5.04
N ASP A 45 9.73 -0.37 -3.71
CA ASP A 45 9.93 -1.64 -3.02
C ASP A 45 8.82 -2.65 -3.40
N LEU A 46 7.57 -2.18 -3.47
CA LEU A 46 6.43 -2.99 -3.89
C LEU A 46 6.61 -3.55 -5.31
N LEU A 47 7.02 -2.70 -6.26
CA LEU A 47 7.24 -3.10 -7.66
C LEU A 47 8.44 -4.05 -7.84
N SER A 48 9.40 -4.03 -6.92
CA SER A 48 10.56 -4.92 -6.96
C SER A 48 10.30 -6.32 -6.38
N LEU A 49 9.13 -6.56 -5.79
CA LEU A 49 8.78 -7.87 -5.24
C LEU A 49 8.72 -8.94 -6.34
N LYS A 50 9.33 -10.07 -6.05
CA LYS A 50 9.21 -11.30 -6.85
C LYS A 50 8.26 -12.26 -6.16
N TRP A 51 7.74 -13.22 -6.90
CA TRP A 51 6.87 -14.26 -6.34
C TRP A 51 7.59 -15.04 -5.23
N SER A 52 8.89 -15.32 -5.38
CA SER A 52 9.70 -15.93 -4.31
C SER A 52 9.81 -15.10 -3.02
N SER A 53 9.46 -13.80 -3.05
CA SER A 53 9.43 -12.97 -1.85
C SER A 53 8.17 -13.17 -1.00
N VAL A 54 7.12 -13.73 -1.57
CA VAL A 54 5.80 -13.87 -0.94
C VAL A 54 5.32 -15.33 -0.89
N TYR A 55 5.85 -16.20 -1.75
CA TYR A 55 5.40 -17.58 -1.90
C TYR A 55 6.58 -18.56 -1.89
N ASN A 56 6.41 -19.63 -1.12
CA ASN A 56 7.33 -20.77 -1.10
C ASN A 56 6.88 -21.81 -2.14
N PHE A 57 7.61 -21.92 -3.24
CA PHE A 57 7.28 -22.84 -4.34
C PHE A 57 7.46 -24.33 -3.97
N GLN A 58 8.33 -24.64 -3.01
CA GLN A 58 8.54 -26.00 -2.54
C GLN A 58 7.41 -26.46 -1.60
N LEU A 59 7.01 -25.59 -0.67
CA LEU A 59 5.93 -25.86 0.29
C LEU A 59 4.55 -25.49 -0.24
N GLN A 60 4.46 -24.89 -1.42
CA GLN A 60 3.23 -24.42 -2.07
C GLN A 60 2.36 -23.54 -1.15
N SER A 61 2.99 -22.61 -0.44
CA SER A 61 2.31 -21.76 0.55
C SER A 61 2.85 -20.34 0.56
N PHE A 62 1.99 -19.37 0.88
CA PHE A 62 2.41 -17.99 1.10
C PHE A 62 3.15 -17.84 2.43
N TYR A 63 4.17 -17.03 2.43
CA TYR A 63 4.83 -16.61 3.68
C TYR A 63 3.90 -15.71 4.50
N ASP A 64 4.09 -15.71 5.82
CA ASP A 64 3.42 -14.77 6.70
C ASP A 64 4.02 -13.36 6.60
N HIS A 65 5.28 -13.26 6.24
CA HIS A 65 6.00 -11.99 6.18
C HIS A 65 6.79 -11.86 4.88
N ILE A 66 6.85 -10.62 4.38
CA ILE A 66 7.77 -10.22 3.33
C ILE A 66 9.02 -9.65 3.97
N LEU A 67 10.18 -10.24 3.65
CA LEU A 67 11.47 -9.71 4.04
C LEU A 67 12.07 -8.91 2.89
N ILE A 68 12.23 -7.61 3.08
CA ILE A 68 12.80 -6.72 2.07
C ILE A 68 13.96 -5.91 2.61
N HIS A 69 14.83 -5.46 1.69
CA HIS A 69 15.78 -4.37 1.93
C HIS A 69 15.27 -3.13 1.20
N GLU A 70 14.84 -2.13 1.95
CA GLU A 70 14.28 -0.90 1.38
C GLU A 70 15.29 -0.21 0.44
N GLN A 71 14.90 0.02 -0.81
CA GLN A 71 15.78 0.63 -1.83
C GLN A 71 16.30 2.01 -1.40
N LYS A 72 15.48 2.80 -0.70
CA LYS A 72 15.85 4.17 -0.30
C LYS A 72 16.78 4.24 0.90
N THR A 73 16.65 3.33 1.86
CA THR A 73 17.34 3.41 3.16
C THR A 73 18.34 2.28 3.37
N GLY A 74 18.28 1.22 2.55
CA GLY A 74 19.05 0.00 2.73
C GLY A 74 18.66 -0.84 3.95
N LYS A 75 17.70 -0.38 4.75
CA LYS A 75 17.29 -1.07 5.97
C LYS A 75 16.48 -2.31 5.67
N ARG A 76 16.69 -3.34 6.48
CA ARG A 76 15.89 -4.55 6.49
C ARG A 76 14.52 -4.24 7.08
N ASN A 77 13.46 -4.66 6.40
CA ASN A 77 12.08 -4.51 6.86
C ASN A 77 11.37 -5.86 6.76
N ASN A 78 10.63 -6.22 7.80
CA ASN A 78 9.85 -7.45 7.88
C ASN A 78 8.36 -7.08 7.97
N VAL A 79 7.63 -7.29 6.89
CA VAL A 79 6.26 -6.80 6.72
C VAL A 79 5.29 -7.97 6.74
N LEU A 80 4.33 -7.97 7.66
CA LEU A 80 3.29 -8.97 7.75
C LEU A 80 2.35 -8.89 6.53
N LEU A 81 2.05 -10.03 5.93
CA LEU A 81 0.96 -10.20 4.97
C LEU A 81 -0.32 -10.58 5.72
N ASN A 82 -1.23 -9.63 5.87
CA ASN A 82 -2.55 -9.91 6.44
C ASN A 82 -3.43 -10.75 5.48
N ALA A 83 -4.57 -11.23 5.95
CA ALA A 83 -5.47 -12.09 5.18
C ALA A 83 -5.86 -11.44 3.83
N THR A 84 -6.27 -10.17 3.83
CA THR A 84 -6.65 -9.44 2.61
C THR A 84 -5.53 -9.39 1.57
N ALA A 85 -4.28 -9.18 2.01
CA ALA A 85 -3.12 -9.18 1.12
C ALA A 85 -2.82 -10.58 0.57
N LYS A 86 -2.94 -11.62 1.39
CA LYS A 86 -2.77 -13.02 0.96
C LYS A 86 -3.86 -13.44 -0.02
N ASP A 87 -5.12 -13.10 0.22
CA ASP A 87 -6.24 -13.43 -0.66
C ASP A 87 -6.06 -12.79 -2.05
N ALA A 88 -5.64 -11.52 -2.11
CA ALA A 88 -5.36 -10.85 -3.37
C ALA A 88 -4.18 -11.48 -4.12
N LEU A 89 -3.12 -11.85 -3.40
CA LEU A 89 -1.98 -12.56 -3.98
C LEU A 89 -2.38 -13.95 -4.48
N GLN A 90 -3.18 -14.70 -3.72
CA GLN A 90 -3.64 -16.02 -4.10
C GLN A 90 -4.51 -15.98 -5.37
N ALA A 91 -5.45 -15.04 -5.44
CA ALA A 91 -6.28 -14.86 -6.63
C ALA A 91 -5.42 -14.53 -7.87
N TYR A 92 -4.46 -13.64 -7.71
CA TYR A 92 -3.56 -13.27 -8.80
C TYR A 92 -2.60 -14.42 -9.18
N PHE A 93 -2.10 -15.16 -8.20
CA PHE A 93 -1.26 -16.34 -8.43
C PHE A 93 -1.99 -17.40 -9.25
N ASN A 94 -3.25 -17.71 -8.90
CA ASN A 94 -4.07 -18.70 -9.58
C ASN A 94 -4.35 -18.32 -11.05
N GLU A 95 -4.60 -17.01 -11.33
CA GLU A 95 -4.81 -16.55 -12.69
C GLU A 95 -3.52 -16.61 -13.52
N ARG A 96 -2.39 -16.27 -12.89
CA ARG A 96 -1.14 -16.06 -13.58
C ARG A 96 -0.27 -17.33 -13.70
N THR A 97 -0.36 -18.25 -12.72
CA THR A 97 0.53 -19.41 -12.58
C THR A 97 2.02 -19.05 -12.79
N PRO A 98 2.58 -18.15 -11.94
CA PRO A 98 3.91 -17.60 -12.17
C PRO A 98 5.04 -18.56 -11.79
N GLU A 99 6.24 -18.27 -12.32
CA GLU A 99 7.49 -18.91 -11.92
C GLU A 99 8.17 -18.16 -10.74
N GLU A 100 9.01 -18.89 -9.98
CA GLU A 100 9.66 -18.39 -8.77
C GLU A 100 10.43 -17.07 -8.96
N GLY A 101 11.17 -16.95 -10.07
CA GLY A 101 12.02 -15.79 -10.37
C GLY A 101 11.29 -14.56 -10.91
N GLU A 102 10.01 -14.67 -11.26
CA GLU A 102 9.24 -13.60 -11.87
C GLU A 102 8.87 -12.50 -10.88
N TYR A 103 8.79 -11.26 -11.39
CA TYR A 103 8.23 -10.15 -10.61
C TYR A 103 6.71 -10.29 -10.49
N ILE A 104 6.15 -9.87 -9.34
CA ILE A 104 4.70 -9.91 -9.12
C ILE A 104 4.01 -8.93 -10.09
N PHE A 105 4.51 -7.71 -10.20
CA PHE A 105 3.88 -6.65 -10.99
C PHE A 105 4.62 -6.42 -12.30
N THR A 106 4.25 -7.16 -13.33
CA THR A 106 4.84 -7.08 -14.66
C THR A 106 3.85 -6.57 -15.70
N LYS A 107 4.33 -6.26 -16.92
CA LYS A 107 3.46 -6.07 -18.07
C LYS A 107 2.95 -7.43 -18.54
N THR A 108 1.74 -7.47 -19.10
CA THR A 108 1.17 -8.69 -19.69
C THR A 108 1.99 -9.24 -20.86
N THR A 109 2.74 -8.37 -21.53
CA THR A 109 3.57 -8.73 -22.71
C THR A 109 5.04 -8.99 -22.39
N CYS A 110 5.49 -8.76 -21.14
CA CYS A 110 6.87 -8.91 -20.73
C CYS A 110 6.95 -9.18 -19.23
N HIS A 111 7.30 -10.40 -18.87
CA HIS A 111 7.32 -10.86 -17.48
C HIS A 111 8.69 -10.72 -16.81
N GLU A 112 9.72 -10.44 -17.59
CA GLU A 112 11.10 -10.30 -17.09
C GLU A 112 11.35 -8.98 -16.34
N LYS A 113 10.52 -7.96 -16.61
CA LYS A 113 10.71 -6.62 -16.05
C LYS A 113 9.47 -6.16 -15.28
N PRO A 114 9.66 -5.58 -14.09
CA PRO A 114 8.54 -5.04 -13.32
C PRO A 114 7.92 -3.82 -14.01
N LEU A 115 6.70 -3.49 -13.59
CA LEU A 115 6.11 -2.19 -13.90
C LEU A 115 7.01 -1.06 -13.38
N ASN A 116 7.11 0.03 -14.13
CA ASN A 116 7.79 1.22 -13.67
C ASN A 116 6.84 2.11 -12.82
N ARG A 117 7.43 3.10 -12.13
CA ARG A 117 6.68 4.03 -11.26
C ARG A 117 5.59 4.81 -12.01
N SER A 118 5.82 5.19 -13.27
CA SER A 118 4.83 5.91 -14.07
C SER A 118 3.63 5.04 -14.44
N GLN A 119 3.86 3.74 -14.65
CA GLN A 119 2.77 2.78 -14.89
C GLN A 119 1.94 2.55 -13.61
N ALA A 120 2.61 2.34 -12.47
CA ALA A 120 1.94 2.23 -11.18
C ALA A 120 1.16 3.53 -10.83
N TYR A 121 1.74 4.70 -11.09
CA TYR A 121 1.06 5.97 -10.92
C TYR A 121 -0.24 6.06 -11.73
N ARG A 122 -0.21 5.65 -13.00
CA ARG A 122 -1.42 5.63 -13.86
C ARG A 122 -2.49 4.69 -13.31
N ILE A 123 -2.10 3.50 -12.81
CA ILE A 123 -3.03 2.56 -12.18
C ILE A 123 -3.72 3.22 -10.98
N VAL A 124 -2.94 3.76 -10.05
CA VAL A 124 -3.47 4.40 -8.83
C VAL A 124 -4.31 5.64 -9.18
N LYS A 125 -3.82 6.50 -10.10
CA LYS A 125 -4.54 7.72 -10.47
C LYS A 125 -5.86 7.41 -11.19
N THR A 126 -5.90 6.39 -12.04
CA THR A 126 -7.15 5.96 -12.69
C THR A 126 -8.20 5.54 -11.67
N ALA A 127 -7.86 4.70 -10.70
CA ALA A 127 -8.80 4.33 -9.64
C ALA A 127 -9.25 5.56 -8.83
N ALA A 128 -8.31 6.43 -8.44
CA ALA A 128 -8.61 7.60 -7.62
C ALA A 128 -9.60 8.57 -8.27
N VAL A 129 -9.41 8.88 -9.55
CA VAL A 129 -10.30 9.80 -10.28
C VAL A 129 -11.75 9.32 -10.34
N HIS A 130 -11.98 8.01 -10.30
CA HIS A 130 -13.33 7.44 -10.36
C HIS A 130 -13.96 7.21 -8.99
N THR A 131 -13.16 7.19 -7.91
CA THR A 131 -13.64 6.72 -6.61
C THR A 131 -13.39 7.69 -5.45
N THR A 132 -12.62 8.76 -5.66
CA THR A 132 -12.32 9.74 -4.61
C THR A 132 -12.54 11.16 -5.11
N GLN A 133 -12.84 12.07 -4.18
CA GLN A 133 -12.92 13.51 -4.45
C GLN A 133 -11.57 14.22 -4.31
N GLU A 134 -10.54 13.50 -3.87
CA GLU A 134 -9.21 14.04 -3.62
C GLU A 134 -8.35 14.07 -4.89
N ASP A 135 -7.98 15.26 -5.34
CA ASP A 135 -7.14 15.45 -6.53
C ASP A 135 -5.68 14.99 -6.36
N CYS A 136 -5.21 14.91 -5.12
CA CYS A 136 -3.81 14.67 -4.78
C CYS A 136 -3.47 13.20 -4.47
N ILE A 137 -4.27 12.23 -4.97
CA ILE A 137 -3.99 10.81 -4.79
C ILE A 137 -2.93 10.32 -5.78
N SER A 138 -1.92 9.62 -5.26
CA SER A 138 -0.82 9.01 -6.02
C SER A 138 -0.33 7.72 -5.35
N CYS A 139 0.74 7.12 -5.87
CA CYS A 139 1.34 5.93 -5.25
C CYS A 139 1.75 6.13 -3.79
N HIS A 140 2.17 7.33 -3.39
CA HIS A 140 2.46 7.62 -1.98
C HIS A 140 1.21 7.66 -1.09
N SER A 141 0.05 7.93 -1.68
CA SER A 141 -1.22 7.92 -0.95
C SER A 141 -1.57 6.54 -0.41
N LEU A 142 -1.22 5.45 -1.11
CA LEU A 142 -1.44 4.09 -0.60
C LEU A 142 -0.78 3.90 0.78
N ARG A 143 0.50 4.26 0.86
CA ARG A 143 1.27 4.18 2.10
C ARG A 143 0.75 5.17 3.16
N LYS A 144 0.38 6.40 2.76
CA LYS A 144 -0.21 7.39 3.68
C LYS A 144 -1.56 6.92 4.23
N THR A 145 -2.39 6.30 3.39
CA THR A 145 -3.70 5.75 3.79
C THR A 145 -3.54 4.67 4.85
N PHE A 146 -2.59 3.74 4.68
CA PHE A 146 -2.27 2.77 5.73
C PHE A 146 -2.01 3.45 7.08
N GLY A 147 -1.11 4.42 7.10
CA GLY A 147 -0.74 5.08 8.35
C GLY A 147 -1.82 5.97 8.94
N TYR A 148 -2.62 6.63 8.10
CA TYR A 148 -3.76 7.42 8.54
C TYR A 148 -4.79 6.54 9.25
N HIS A 149 -5.18 5.40 8.66
CA HIS A 149 -6.15 4.49 9.27
C HIS A 149 -5.57 3.76 10.48
N ALA A 150 -4.29 3.42 10.49
CA ALA A 150 -3.61 2.87 11.67
C ALA A 150 -3.61 3.89 12.82
N TRP A 151 -3.30 5.16 12.55
CA TRP A 151 -3.38 6.23 13.55
C TRP A 151 -4.83 6.42 14.06
N LYS A 152 -5.80 6.47 13.16
CA LYS A 152 -7.24 6.60 13.51
C LYS A 152 -7.73 5.46 14.40
N GLN A 153 -7.13 4.25 14.27
CA GLN A 153 -7.40 3.10 15.13
C GLN A 153 -6.62 3.12 16.46
N GLY A 154 -5.88 4.19 16.75
CA GLY A 154 -5.16 4.34 18.01
C GLY A 154 -3.78 3.70 18.05
N THR A 155 -3.16 3.38 16.91
CA THR A 155 -1.78 2.87 16.87
C THR A 155 -0.83 3.84 17.55
N PRO A 156 0.00 3.38 18.53
CA PRO A 156 0.95 4.25 19.22
C PRO A 156 1.91 4.97 18.26
N PRO A 157 2.21 6.25 18.48
CA PRO A 157 3.12 7.04 17.65
C PRO A 157 4.48 6.39 17.39
N ALA A 158 5.04 5.72 18.40
CA ALA A 158 6.32 5.03 18.27
C ALA A 158 6.28 3.90 17.23
N LEU A 159 5.19 3.13 17.14
CA LEU A 159 5.03 2.09 16.14
C LEU A 159 4.87 2.67 14.74
N LEU A 160 4.12 3.78 14.59
CA LEU A 160 4.02 4.47 13.32
C LEU A 160 5.38 5.00 12.85
N MET A 161 6.17 5.58 13.75
CA MET A 161 7.54 6.02 13.44
C MET A 161 8.41 4.85 12.96
N ASP A 162 8.32 3.71 13.61
CA ASP A 162 9.10 2.50 13.26
C ASP A 162 8.70 1.98 11.87
N ILE A 163 7.39 1.78 11.61
CA ILE A 163 6.86 1.34 10.30
C ILE A 163 7.33 2.24 9.15
N TYR A 164 7.35 3.57 9.39
CA TYR A 164 7.77 4.56 8.38
C TYR A 164 9.27 4.81 8.36
N ASN A 165 9.99 4.33 9.38
CA ASN A 165 11.41 4.60 9.59
C ASN A 165 11.69 6.11 9.68
N HIS A 166 10.87 6.82 10.46
CA HIS A 166 10.99 8.25 10.70
C HIS A 166 11.74 8.52 12.00
N SER A 167 12.60 9.54 12.00
CA SER A 167 13.40 9.92 13.17
C SER A 167 12.64 10.70 14.24
N SER A 168 11.41 11.20 13.94
CA SER A 168 10.57 11.88 14.92
C SER A 168 9.09 11.72 14.57
N TYR A 169 8.24 11.83 15.61
CA TYR A 169 6.79 11.79 15.41
C TYR A 169 6.29 12.99 14.59
N ARG A 170 6.90 14.16 14.73
CA ARG A 170 6.58 15.33 13.93
C ARG A 170 6.70 15.08 12.41
N ILE A 171 7.70 14.29 12.01
CA ILE A 171 7.84 13.87 10.60
C ILE A 171 6.68 12.97 10.20
N THR A 172 6.28 12.03 11.07
CA THR A 172 5.14 11.14 10.83
C THR A 172 3.83 11.91 10.74
N GLN A 173 3.55 12.82 11.66
CA GLN A 173 2.37 13.69 11.64
C GLN A 173 2.26 14.49 10.34
N HIS A 174 3.36 15.15 9.96
CA HIS A 174 3.40 15.91 8.70
C HIS A 174 3.25 15.01 7.47
N TYR A 175 3.89 13.84 7.49
CA TYR A 175 3.80 12.86 6.40
C TYR A 175 2.37 12.35 6.21
N LEU A 176 1.68 12.01 7.28
CA LEU A 176 0.30 11.51 7.27
C LEU A 176 -0.74 12.63 7.09
N GLY A 177 -0.36 13.88 7.36
CA GLY A 177 -1.26 15.03 7.31
C GLY A 177 -2.25 15.07 8.47
N ILE A 178 -1.90 14.53 9.64
CA ILE A 178 -2.77 14.40 10.84
C ILE A 178 -2.55 15.48 11.90
N SER A 179 -1.66 16.43 11.67
CA SER A 179 -1.31 17.44 12.69
C SER A 179 -2.50 18.30 13.14
N GLN A 180 -3.44 18.57 12.24
CA GLN A 180 -4.64 19.31 12.60
C GLN A 180 -5.69 18.37 13.18
N ASP A 181 -5.86 17.18 12.61
CA ASP A 181 -6.83 16.20 13.10
C ASP A 181 -6.59 15.85 14.58
N GLU A 182 -5.33 15.68 15.01
CA GLU A 182 -4.97 15.43 16.40
C GLU A 182 -5.37 16.59 17.33
N ARG A 183 -5.21 17.83 16.86
CA ARG A 183 -5.64 18.99 17.66
C ARG A 183 -7.15 19.06 17.80
N ASP A 184 -7.85 18.86 16.69
CA ASP A 184 -9.30 18.90 16.65
C ASP A 184 -9.91 17.82 17.54
N GLU A 185 -9.32 16.61 17.57
CA GLU A 185 -9.75 15.56 18.49
C GLU A 185 -9.66 15.97 19.97
N ILE A 186 -8.62 16.73 20.35
CA ILE A 186 -8.49 17.21 21.73
C ILE A 186 -9.63 18.17 22.07
N TYR A 187 -9.94 19.12 21.18
CA TYR A 187 -11.03 20.06 21.39
C TYR A 187 -12.40 19.37 21.44
N LEU A 188 -12.61 18.37 20.58
CA LEU A 188 -13.86 17.61 20.56
C LEU A 188 -14.06 16.72 21.79
N LYS A 189 -12.98 16.23 22.40
CA LYS A 189 -13.02 15.38 23.60
C LYS A 189 -13.13 16.17 24.93
N LEU A 190 -12.73 17.45 24.90
CA LEU A 190 -12.74 18.32 26.07
C LEU A 190 -13.95 19.27 26.00
N ASP A 191 -15.14 18.76 26.24
CA ASP A 191 -16.35 19.56 26.46
C ASP A 191 -16.49 19.80 27.98
N LEU A 192 -15.97 20.97 28.49
CA LEU A 192 -15.86 21.33 29.89
C LEU A 192 -16.99 22.27 30.30
#